data_f25e58ad7a722d73cdde81ffa74b5c98
#
_entry.id   f25e58ad7a722d73cdde81ffa74b5c98
#
_cell.length_a   1.000
_cell.length_b   1.000
_cell.length_c   1.000
_cell.angle_alpha   90.00
_cell.angle_beta   90.00
_cell.angle_gamma   90.00
#
_symmetry.space_group_name_H-M   'P 1'
#
loop_
_entity.id
_entity.type
_entity.pdbx_description
1 polymer ?
#
loop_
_entity_poly.entity_id
_entity_poly.type
_entity_poly.pdbx_seq_one_letter_code
_entity_poly.pdbx_strand_id
1 'polypeptide(L)'
;MHRLLVLLGCLGLLSCCQEMPANAPDARIIAVGDSLLAWNATSGNSIPDVVERSIGEPVLDRSASAAWLRTGFGVDGSPESGVQAQFVPGEWDWAIVNGGGNDLMLGCGCIRCGGVISTMISEDGQRGQVPDFLRRIRDGGTQVIYVGYLRSPGLITPIEHCKDEGDEFEARITRLAQMEDGITFVSVQDVAHPGDASYFSFDLIHPSRKSSRIIGERIAQIIKQTPS
;
A
#
# COMPACT_ATOMS: atom_id res chain seq x y z
N MET A 1 4.66 -51.45 -39.06
CA MET A 1 5.58 -50.87 -38.05
C MET A 1 5.34 -49.36 -38.04
N HIS A 2 4.46 -48.89 -37.13
CA HIS A 2 4.11 -47.49 -36.99
C HIS A 2 4.87 -46.93 -35.78
N ARG A 3 5.74 -45.98 -36.01
CA ARG A 3 6.44 -45.24 -34.95
C ARG A 3 5.56 -44.08 -34.51
N LEU A 4 5.06 -44.17 -33.29
CA LEU A 4 4.33 -43.11 -32.60
C LEU A 4 5.33 -42.09 -32.05
N LEU A 5 5.37 -40.87 -32.61
CA LEU A 5 6.13 -39.76 -32.04
C LEU A 5 5.30 -39.12 -30.94
N VAL A 6 5.77 -39.26 -29.69
CA VAL A 6 5.22 -38.56 -28.53
C VAL A 6 5.92 -37.17 -28.48
N LEU A 7 5.17 -36.12 -28.78
CA LEU A 7 5.59 -34.74 -28.55
C LEU A 7 5.34 -34.43 -27.06
N LEU A 8 6.41 -34.40 -26.27
CA LEU A 8 6.39 -33.82 -24.92
C LEU A 8 6.37 -32.29 -25.07
N GLY A 9 5.21 -31.69 -24.84
CA GLY A 9 5.07 -30.25 -24.66
C GLY A 9 5.63 -29.83 -23.31
N CYS A 10 6.79 -29.18 -23.31
CA CYS A 10 7.27 -28.45 -22.13
C CYS A 10 6.35 -27.26 -21.86
N LEU A 11 5.41 -27.40 -20.92
CA LEU A 11 4.77 -26.24 -20.29
C LEU A 11 5.84 -25.54 -19.43
N GLY A 12 6.41 -24.47 -19.97
CA GLY A 12 7.23 -23.55 -19.20
C GLY A 12 6.34 -22.87 -18.15
N LEU A 13 6.48 -23.26 -16.90
CA LEU A 13 6.03 -22.49 -15.77
C LEU A 13 6.80 -21.17 -15.77
N LEU A 14 6.19 -20.10 -16.28
CA LEU A 14 6.63 -18.74 -16.04
C LEU A 14 6.42 -18.47 -14.55
N SER A 15 7.42 -18.84 -13.75
CA SER A 15 7.62 -18.30 -12.41
C SER A 15 7.74 -16.79 -12.59
N CYS A 16 6.69 -16.04 -12.26
CA CYS A 16 6.80 -14.61 -11.97
C CYS A 16 7.71 -14.47 -10.75
N CYS A 17 9.01 -14.50 -10.96
CA CYS A 17 9.96 -13.92 -10.01
C CYS A 17 9.66 -12.43 -10.01
N GLN A 18 8.94 -11.96 -8.98
CA GLN A 18 8.88 -10.56 -8.67
C GLN A 18 10.30 -10.17 -8.27
N GLU A 19 11.04 -9.54 -9.18
CA GLU A 19 12.35 -8.99 -8.88
C GLU A 19 12.17 -7.99 -7.74
N MET A 20 12.78 -8.29 -6.59
CA MET A 20 12.93 -7.27 -5.55
C MET A 20 13.69 -6.11 -6.16
N PRO A 21 13.20 -4.88 -6.04
CA PRO A 21 13.86 -3.73 -6.63
C PRO A 21 15.32 -3.69 -6.17
N ALA A 22 16.20 -3.47 -7.14
CA ALA A 22 17.62 -3.33 -6.88
C ALA A 22 17.85 -2.27 -5.80
N ASN A 23 18.81 -2.50 -4.91
CA ASN A 23 19.26 -1.52 -3.93
C ASN A 23 19.38 -0.15 -4.60
N ALA A 24 18.60 0.82 -4.11
CA ALA A 24 18.82 2.23 -4.42
C ALA A 24 19.69 2.79 -3.27
N PRO A 25 21.03 2.69 -3.37
CA PRO A 25 21.94 2.97 -2.26
C PRO A 25 21.87 4.43 -1.79
N ASP A 26 21.40 5.33 -2.66
CA ASP A 26 21.26 6.75 -2.38
C ASP A 26 19.82 7.17 -2.03
N ALA A 27 18.89 6.21 -1.94
CA ALA A 27 17.51 6.53 -1.60
C ALA A 27 17.39 6.94 -0.12
N ARG A 28 16.75 8.08 0.12
CA ARG A 28 16.40 8.59 1.44
C ARG A 28 14.90 8.39 1.75
N ILE A 29 14.17 7.83 0.79
CA ILE A 29 12.74 7.58 0.87
C ILE A 29 12.48 6.10 0.60
N ILE A 30 11.73 5.46 1.51
CA ILE A 30 11.27 4.09 1.34
C ILE A 30 9.75 4.05 1.21
N ALA A 31 9.22 3.23 0.30
CA ALA A 31 7.80 2.94 0.18
C ALA A 31 7.54 1.47 0.52
N VAL A 32 6.62 1.23 1.46
CA VAL A 32 6.18 -0.10 1.89
C VAL A 32 4.65 -0.14 1.93
N GLY A 33 4.07 -1.16 1.35
CA GLY A 33 2.61 -1.23 1.29
C GLY A 33 2.09 -2.36 0.43
N ASP A 34 0.80 -2.29 0.16
CA ASP A 34 0.12 -3.27 -0.67
C ASP A 34 -0.03 -2.83 -2.14
N SER A 35 -1.01 -3.40 -2.81
CA SER A 35 -1.27 -3.13 -4.22
C SER A 35 -1.66 -1.67 -4.52
N LEU A 36 -2.12 -0.88 -3.55
CA LEU A 36 -2.38 0.54 -3.80
C LEU A 36 -1.10 1.25 -4.23
N LEU A 37 0.02 1.01 -3.53
CA LEU A 37 1.31 1.59 -3.90
C LEU A 37 1.93 0.88 -5.10
N ALA A 38 1.92 -0.46 -5.14
CA ALA A 38 2.58 -1.27 -6.15
C ALA A 38 1.91 -1.22 -7.54
N TRP A 39 0.64 -0.83 -7.62
CA TRP A 39 -0.10 -0.84 -8.89
C TRP A 39 0.52 0.14 -9.90
N ASN A 40 0.55 -0.26 -11.16
CA ASN A 40 1.19 0.48 -12.26
C ASN A 40 2.74 0.50 -12.24
N ALA A 41 3.43 -0.17 -11.32
CA ALA A 41 4.89 -0.20 -11.25
C ALA A 41 5.55 -0.71 -12.53
N THR A 42 5.01 -1.77 -13.15
CA THR A 42 5.53 -2.33 -14.42
C THR A 42 5.54 -1.33 -15.58
N SER A 43 4.77 -0.25 -15.46
CA SER A 43 4.72 0.83 -16.46
C SER A 43 5.41 2.12 -15.98
N GLY A 44 6.10 2.10 -14.85
CA GLY A 44 6.74 3.27 -14.25
C GLY A 44 5.74 4.34 -13.82
N ASN A 45 4.53 3.95 -13.41
CA ASN A 45 3.45 4.85 -13.03
C ASN A 45 2.78 4.46 -11.70
N SER A 46 3.48 3.73 -10.84
CA SER A 46 3.05 3.51 -9.46
C SER A 46 3.06 4.82 -8.67
N ILE A 47 2.46 4.82 -7.49
CA ILE A 47 2.50 5.99 -6.61
C ILE A 47 3.95 6.33 -6.23
N PRO A 48 4.82 5.38 -5.81
CA PRO A 48 6.25 5.65 -5.58
C PRO A 48 6.99 6.22 -6.80
N ASP A 49 6.74 5.69 -8.01
CA ASP A 49 7.36 6.23 -9.24
C ASP A 49 6.96 7.71 -9.48
N VAL A 50 5.72 8.07 -9.17
CA VAL A 50 5.27 9.46 -9.29
C VAL A 50 5.93 10.34 -8.25
N VAL A 51 6.06 9.88 -7.01
CA VAL A 51 6.77 10.61 -5.94
C VAL A 51 8.21 10.86 -6.38
N GLU A 52 8.94 9.81 -6.79
CA GLU A 52 10.31 9.89 -7.27
C GLU A 52 10.48 10.97 -8.35
N ARG A 53 9.67 10.90 -9.41
CA ARG A 53 9.72 11.90 -10.49
C ARG A 53 9.35 13.31 -10.03
N SER A 54 8.42 13.42 -9.07
CA SER A 54 7.94 14.73 -8.61
C SER A 54 8.94 15.44 -7.72
N ILE A 55 9.67 14.70 -6.87
CA ILE A 55 10.69 15.28 -5.98
C ILE A 55 12.07 15.35 -6.64
N GLY A 56 12.36 14.46 -7.61
CA GLY A 56 13.65 14.35 -8.28
C GLY A 56 14.69 13.55 -7.48
N GLU A 57 14.23 12.72 -6.52
CA GLU A 57 15.07 11.88 -5.68
C GLU A 57 14.61 10.43 -5.74
N PRO A 58 15.51 9.43 -5.63
CA PRO A 58 15.15 8.02 -5.72
C PRO A 58 14.26 7.58 -4.55
N VAL A 59 13.26 6.74 -4.85
CA VAL A 59 12.40 6.09 -3.87
C VAL A 59 12.67 4.59 -3.90
N LEU A 60 13.06 4.00 -2.78
CA LEU A 60 13.14 2.54 -2.64
C LEU A 60 11.73 1.98 -2.49
N ASP A 61 11.12 1.56 -3.58
CA ASP A 61 9.80 0.92 -3.55
C ASP A 61 9.92 -0.57 -3.23
N ARG A 62 9.36 -0.96 -2.09
CA ARG A 62 9.26 -2.35 -1.63
C ARG A 62 7.80 -2.81 -1.51
N SER A 63 6.86 -2.00 -1.98
CA SER A 63 5.45 -2.36 -1.96
C SER A 63 5.16 -3.61 -2.81
N ALA A 64 4.21 -4.42 -2.37
CA ALA A 64 3.88 -5.67 -3.04
C ALA A 64 2.37 -5.90 -3.08
N SER A 65 1.87 -6.31 -4.24
CA SER A 65 0.46 -6.66 -4.39
C SER A 65 0.07 -7.79 -3.44
N ALA A 66 -1.16 -7.71 -2.91
CA ALA A 66 -1.74 -8.65 -1.95
C ALA A 66 -1.01 -8.74 -0.59
N ALA A 67 -0.11 -7.83 -0.27
CA ALA A 67 0.51 -7.77 1.06
C ALA A 67 -0.53 -7.44 2.13
N TRP A 68 -0.43 -8.11 3.27
CA TRP A 68 -1.29 -7.90 4.44
C TRP A 68 -0.56 -7.06 5.48
N LEU A 69 -1.30 -6.23 6.18
CA LEU A 69 -0.73 -5.45 7.29
C LEU A 69 -0.53 -6.33 8.53
N ARG A 70 -1.50 -7.19 8.84
CA ARG A 70 -1.41 -8.09 9.98
C ARG A 70 -0.33 -9.14 9.76
N THR A 71 0.55 -9.28 10.75
CA THR A 71 1.59 -10.31 10.73
C THR A 71 0.98 -11.71 10.79
N GLY A 72 1.59 -12.68 10.09
CA GLY A 72 1.09 -14.05 10.01
C GLY A 72 0.01 -14.29 8.96
N PHE A 73 -0.32 -13.28 8.19
CA PHE A 73 -1.23 -13.36 7.04
C PHE A 73 -0.51 -12.84 5.79
N GLY A 74 -0.50 -13.60 4.75
CA GLY A 74 0.09 -13.26 3.47
C GLY A 74 -0.38 -14.24 2.41
N VAL A 75 -0.04 -14.00 1.15
CA VAL A 75 -0.45 -14.86 0.02
C VAL A 75 0.02 -16.29 0.20
N ASP A 76 1.14 -16.48 0.88
CA ASP A 76 1.76 -17.77 1.23
C ASP A 76 1.67 -18.11 2.73
N GLY A 77 0.98 -17.26 3.52
CA GLY A 77 0.89 -17.40 4.98
C GLY A 77 2.18 -17.07 5.73
N SER A 78 3.22 -16.61 5.04
CA SER A 78 4.51 -16.31 5.65
C SER A 78 4.50 -14.89 6.25
N PRO A 79 5.12 -14.70 7.43
CA PRO A 79 5.30 -13.36 7.99
C PRO A 79 6.15 -12.45 7.09
N GLU A 80 6.93 -13.04 6.18
CA GLU A 80 7.88 -12.32 5.32
C GLU A 80 7.19 -11.64 4.12
N SER A 81 5.95 -12.00 3.79
CA SER A 81 5.19 -11.39 2.69
C SER A 81 4.31 -10.21 3.09
N GLY A 82 4.29 -9.83 4.38
CA GLY A 82 3.48 -8.75 4.90
C GLY A 82 4.11 -7.36 4.71
N VAL A 83 3.28 -6.31 4.78
CA VAL A 83 3.73 -4.91 4.67
C VAL A 83 4.83 -4.59 5.68
N GLN A 84 4.73 -5.11 6.91
CA GLN A 84 5.73 -4.85 7.95
C GLN A 84 7.10 -5.45 7.66
N ALA A 85 7.17 -6.55 6.91
CA ALA A 85 8.41 -7.21 6.51
C ALA A 85 9.12 -6.51 5.34
N GLN A 86 8.40 -5.67 4.61
CA GLN A 86 8.98 -4.87 3.53
C GLN A 86 9.91 -3.77 4.06
N PHE A 87 9.68 -3.30 5.28
CA PHE A 87 10.52 -2.26 5.87
C PHE A 87 11.88 -2.84 6.26
N VAL A 88 12.93 -2.21 5.74
CA VAL A 88 14.32 -2.50 6.08
C VAL A 88 14.91 -1.31 6.81
N PRO A 89 15.65 -1.52 7.91
CA PRO A 89 16.37 -0.45 8.60
C PRO A 89 17.35 0.27 7.65
N GLY A 90 17.43 1.57 7.78
CA GLY A 90 18.31 2.43 6.97
C GLY A 90 18.22 3.88 7.43
N GLU A 91 18.98 4.74 6.79
CA GLU A 91 18.94 6.19 7.06
C GLU A 91 17.84 6.85 6.18
N TRP A 92 16.59 6.63 6.57
CA TRP A 92 15.43 7.13 5.84
C TRP A 92 15.01 8.51 6.37
N ASP A 93 14.85 9.48 5.49
CA ASP A 93 14.19 10.75 5.83
C ASP A 93 12.66 10.53 5.85
N TRP A 94 12.16 9.72 4.91
CA TRP A 94 10.73 9.46 4.76
C TRP A 94 10.42 7.99 4.55
N ALA A 95 9.31 7.56 5.14
CA ALA A 95 8.66 6.28 4.82
C ALA A 95 7.23 6.54 4.35
N ILE A 96 6.91 6.09 3.14
CA ILE A 96 5.55 6.07 2.59
C ILE A 96 4.97 4.71 2.91
N VAL A 97 3.91 4.68 3.70
CA VAL A 97 3.31 3.44 4.22
C VAL A 97 1.86 3.35 3.76
N ASN A 98 1.44 2.16 3.38
CA ASN A 98 0.04 1.82 3.13
C ASN A 98 -0.21 0.37 3.56
N GLY A 99 -1.44 0.00 3.91
CA GLY A 99 -1.77 -1.37 4.28
C GLY A 99 -3.13 -1.45 4.98
N GLY A 100 -3.64 -2.68 5.14
CA GLY A 100 -4.91 -2.96 5.81
C GLY A 100 -6.09 -3.17 4.88
N GLY A 101 -6.05 -2.74 3.63
CA GLY A 101 -7.12 -2.98 2.66
C GLY A 101 -7.37 -4.47 2.41
N ASN A 102 -6.32 -5.25 2.25
CA ASN A 102 -6.43 -6.71 2.11
C ASN A 102 -6.95 -7.37 3.39
N ASP A 103 -6.57 -6.86 4.57
CA ASP A 103 -7.07 -7.33 5.85
C ASP A 103 -8.58 -7.12 5.99
N LEU A 104 -9.11 -6.00 5.51
CA LEU A 104 -10.55 -5.72 5.52
C LEU A 104 -11.27 -6.54 4.44
N MET A 105 -10.79 -6.50 3.20
CA MET A 105 -11.48 -7.13 2.07
C MET A 105 -11.43 -8.65 2.15
N LEU A 106 -10.26 -9.23 2.37
CA LEU A 106 -10.05 -10.68 2.37
C LEU A 106 -10.10 -11.29 3.78
N GLY A 107 -9.76 -10.51 4.81
CA GLY A 107 -9.70 -10.99 6.19
C GLY A 107 -11.05 -11.02 6.90
N CYS A 108 -11.97 -10.09 6.58
CA CYS A 108 -13.32 -10.05 7.15
C CYS A 108 -14.41 -9.77 6.12
N GLY A 109 -14.05 -9.70 4.81
CA GLY A 109 -15.00 -9.49 3.72
C GLY A 109 -15.72 -8.15 3.77
N CYS A 110 -15.13 -7.14 4.42
CA CYS A 110 -15.76 -5.85 4.69
C CYS A 110 -17.13 -5.97 5.40
N ILE A 111 -17.28 -7.01 6.23
CA ILE A 111 -18.47 -7.28 7.00
C ILE A 111 -18.04 -7.64 8.43
N ARG A 112 -18.49 -6.87 9.44
CA ARG A 112 -18.15 -7.11 10.85
C ARG A 112 -16.63 -7.13 11.11
N CYS A 113 -15.91 -6.17 10.54
CA CYS A 113 -14.45 -6.08 10.64
C CYS A 113 -13.94 -5.52 11.98
N GLY A 114 -14.80 -5.21 12.95
CA GLY A 114 -14.38 -4.58 14.22
C GLY A 114 -13.23 -5.31 14.94
N GLY A 115 -13.22 -6.65 14.97
CA GLY A 115 -12.13 -7.44 15.53
C GLY A 115 -10.83 -7.32 14.74
N VAL A 116 -10.92 -7.36 13.41
CA VAL A 116 -9.78 -7.17 12.50
C VAL A 116 -9.18 -5.78 12.67
N ILE A 117 -10.03 -4.75 12.62
CA ILE A 117 -9.61 -3.36 12.79
C ILE A 117 -8.95 -3.17 14.17
N SER A 118 -9.55 -3.70 15.24
CA SER A 118 -9.01 -3.55 16.60
C SER A 118 -7.68 -4.28 16.81
N THR A 119 -7.37 -5.33 16.03
CA THR A 119 -6.05 -5.95 16.01
C THR A 119 -5.03 -5.05 15.30
N MET A 120 -5.43 -4.39 14.21
CA MET A 120 -4.57 -3.49 13.47
C MET A 120 -4.35 -2.17 14.21
N ILE A 121 -5.41 -1.59 14.76
CA ILE A 121 -5.36 -0.32 15.48
C ILE A 121 -6.54 -0.20 16.44
N SER A 122 -6.27 0.12 17.72
CA SER A 122 -7.29 0.35 18.74
C SER A 122 -8.15 1.58 18.41
N GLU A 123 -9.32 1.68 19.04
CA GLU A 123 -10.26 2.78 18.83
C GLU A 123 -9.65 4.16 19.09
N ASP A 124 -8.80 4.26 20.12
CA ASP A 124 -8.05 5.47 20.45
C ASP A 124 -6.83 5.74 19.55
N GLY A 125 -6.52 4.85 18.61
CA GLY A 125 -5.38 4.96 17.70
C GLY A 125 -4.02 4.60 18.29
N GLN A 126 -3.92 4.24 19.59
CA GLN A 126 -2.65 4.18 20.27
C GLN A 126 -1.99 2.80 20.33
N ARG A 127 -2.74 1.73 20.14
CA ARG A 127 -2.28 0.34 20.29
C ARG A 127 -2.65 -0.49 19.07
N GLY A 128 -1.84 -1.51 18.79
CA GLY A 128 -2.04 -2.44 17.69
C GLY A 128 -0.92 -2.41 16.69
N GLN A 129 -1.04 -3.23 15.67
CA GLN A 129 0.07 -3.48 14.74
C GLN A 129 0.45 -2.23 13.91
N VAL A 130 -0.50 -1.34 13.59
CA VAL A 130 -0.22 -0.08 12.88
C VAL A 130 0.61 0.86 13.74
N PRO A 131 0.15 1.28 14.95
CA PRO A 131 0.96 2.17 15.80
C PRO A 131 2.34 1.60 16.10
N ASP A 132 2.43 0.30 16.42
CA ASP A 132 3.71 -0.33 16.75
C ASP A 132 4.66 -0.34 15.55
N PHE A 133 4.13 -0.57 14.35
CA PHE A 133 4.92 -0.53 13.11
C PHE A 133 5.40 0.87 12.77
N LEU A 134 4.52 1.88 12.84
CA LEU A 134 4.88 3.26 12.50
C LEU A 134 5.89 3.83 13.52
N ARG A 135 5.74 3.52 14.80
CA ARG A 135 6.73 3.89 15.84
C ARG A 135 8.09 3.27 15.56
N ARG A 136 8.12 1.97 15.22
CA ARG A 136 9.38 1.29 14.84
C ARG A 136 10.08 1.96 13.66
N ILE A 137 9.33 2.44 12.67
CA ILE A 137 9.89 3.21 11.55
C ILE A 137 10.46 4.53 12.06
N ARG A 138 9.75 5.20 12.96
CA ARG A 138 10.11 6.51 13.50
C ARG A 138 11.26 6.49 14.50
N ASP A 139 11.57 5.36 15.12
CA ASP A 139 12.67 5.22 16.07
C ASP A 139 14.02 5.64 15.48
N GLY A 140 14.18 5.57 14.14
CA GLY A 140 15.33 6.10 13.39
C GLY A 140 15.27 7.58 13.03
N GLY A 141 14.25 8.34 13.46
CA GLY A 141 14.03 9.75 13.08
C GLY A 141 13.28 9.93 11.76
N THR A 142 12.88 8.84 11.11
CA THR A 142 12.14 8.84 9.84
C THR A 142 10.77 9.49 9.96
N GLN A 143 10.42 10.41 9.06
CA GLN A 143 9.06 10.92 8.92
C GLN A 143 8.18 9.89 8.21
N VAL A 144 6.95 9.70 8.66
CA VAL A 144 6.03 8.69 8.09
C VAL A 144 4.83 9.36 7.45
N ILE A 145 4.55 8.96 6.21
CA ILE A 145 3.29 9.27 5.51
C ILE A 145 2.50 7.97 5.39
N TYR A 146 1.38 7.88 6.09
CA TYR A 146 0.43 6.77 5.91
C TYR A 146 -0.64 7.16 4.89
N VAL A 147 -0.74 6.40 3.81
CA VAL A 147 -1.66 6.67 2.69
C VAL A 147 -2.93 5.84 2.86
N GLY A 148 -4.08 6.48 2.85
CA GLY A 148 -5.39 5.84 2.87
C GLY A 148 -5.77 5.20 1.53
N TYR A 149 -7.02 4.75 1.43
CA TYR A 149 -7.54 4.05 0.24
C TYR A 149 -8.54 4.88 -0.54
N LEU A 150 -8.59 4.65 -1.85
CA LEU A 150 -9.67 5.14 -2.71
C LEU A 150 -11.01 4.62 -2.22
N ARG A 151 -12.03 5.44 -2.33
CA ARG A 151 -13.43 5.03 -2.11
C ARG A 151 -14.11 4.79 -3.45
N SER A 152 -15.02 3.82 -3.47
CA SER A 152 -15.84 3.58 -4.66
C SER A 152 -16.52 4.88 -5.13
N PRO A 153 -16.55 5.14 -6.44
CA PRO A 153 -17.19 6.33 -6.98
C PRO A 153 -18.73 6.24 -7.00
N GLY A 154 -19.34 5.29 -6.29
CA GLY A 154 -20.78 5.05 -6.31
C GLY A 154 -21.25 4.21 -7.52
N LEU A 155 -20.30 3.57 -8.22
CA LEU A 155 -20.57 2.54 -9.21
C LEU A 155 -20.50 1.17 -8.50
N ILE A 156 -21.14 0.15 -9.04
CA ILE A 156 -21.04 -1.21 -8.50
C ILE A 156 -19.60 -1.67 -8.67
N THR A 157 -18.82 -1.56 -7.60
CA THR A 157 -17.40 -1.97 -7.56
C THR A 157 -17.20 -3.05 -6.51
N PRO A 158 -16.14 -3.88 -6.60
CA PRO A 158 -15.85 -4.89 -5.57
C PRO A 158 -15.61 -4.30 -4.17
N ILE A 159 -15.26 -3.02 -4.05
CA ILE A 159 -14.99 -2.32 -2.79
C ILE A 159 -16.13 -1.45 -2.29
N GLU A 160 -17.29 -1.47 -2.95
CA GLU A 160 -18.44 -0.63 -2.58
C GLU A 160 -18.86 -0.80 -1.12
N HIS A 161 -18.94 -2.04 -0.67
CA HIS A 161 -19.37 -2.37 0.69
C HIS A 161 -18.25 -2.28 1.74
N CYS A 162 -17.03 -1.92 1.34
CA CYS A 162 -15.90 -1.72 2.26
C CYS A 162 -15.82 -0.29 2.83
N LYS A 163 -16.76 0.58 2.46
CA LYS A 163 -16.70 2.00 2.81
C LYS A 163 -16.67 2.23 4.32
N ASP A 164 -17.60 1.65 5.04
CA ASP A 164 -17.75 1.94 6.47
C ASP A 164 -16.58 1.41 7.30
N GLU A 165 -16.08 0.21 6.99
CA GLU A 165 -14.89 -0.37 7.61
C GLU A 165 -13.62 0.39 7.26
N GLY A 166 -13.51 0.84 6.01
CA GLY A 166 -12.40 1.68 5.56
C GLY A 166 -12.41 3.04 6.24
N ASP A 167 -13.58 3.67 6.38
CA ASP A 167 -13.74 4.95 7.07
C ASP A 167 -13.37 4.83 8.55
N GLU A 168 -13.82 3.78 9.25
CA GLU A 168 -13.47 3.53 10.65
C GLU A 168 -11.97 3.26 10.82
N PHE A 169 -11.38 2.45 9.96
CA PHE A 169 -9.94 2.17 10.00
C PHE A 169 -9.12 3.46 9.82
N GLU A 170 -9.42 4.26 8.81
CA GLU A 170 -8.72 5.51 8.53
C GLU A 170 -8.98 6.59 9.61
N ALA A 171 -10.16 6.60 10.23
CA ALA A 171 -10.43 7.48 11.36
C ALA A 171 -9.51 7.18 12.56
N ARG A 172 -9.22 5.91 12.83
CA ARG A 172 -8.27 5.51 13.89
C ARG A 172 -6.83 5.92 13.54
N ILE A 173 -6.41 5.76 12.28
CA ILE A 173 -5.09 6.22 11.82
C ILE A 173 -4.99 7.75 11.91
N THR A 174 -6.06 8.46 11.58
CA THR A 174 -6.10 9.91 11.71
C THR A 174 -5.90 10.35 13.17
N ARG A 175 -6.52 9.64 14.13
CA ARG A 175 -6.30 9.92 15.58
C ARG A 175 -4.83 9.69 15.96
N LEU A 176 -4.22 8.60 15.50
CA LEU A 176 -2.80 8.34 15.73
C LEU A 176 -1.93 9.49 15.20
N ALA A 177 -2.14 9.90 13.94
CA ALA A 177 -1.38 10.97 13.31
C ALA A 177 -1.58 12.35 14.00
N GLN A 178 -2.72 12.56 14.66
CA GLN A 178 -2.97 13.78 15.44
C GLN A 178 -2.25 13.79 16.80
N MET A 179 -1.88 12.62 17.31
CA MET A 179 -1.25 12.47 18.62
C MET A 179 0.25 12.29 18.55
N GLU A 180 0.78 11.90 17.40
CA GLU A 180 2.21 11.57 17.26
C GLU A 180 2.85 12.43 16.17
N ASP A 181 3.75 13.31 16.58
CA ASP A 181 4.57 14.10 15.67
C ASP A 181 5.36 13.19 14.73
N GLY A 182 5.52 13.61 13.47
CA GLY A 182 6.25 12.86 12.45
C GLY A 182 5.47 11.70 11.83
N ILE A 183 4.18 11.54 12.16
CA ILE A 183 3.24 10.70 11.43
C ILE A 183 2.20 11.58 10.74
N THR A 184 2.10 11.49 9.43
CA THR A 184 1.11 12.20 8.62
C THR A 184 0.17 11.20 7.97
N PHE A 185 -1.14 11.36 8.17
CA PHE A 185 -2.14 10.60 7.42
C PHE A 185 -2.56 11.37 6.17
N VAL A 186 -2.48 10.71 5.02
CA VAL A 186 -2.92 11.25 3.73
C VAL A 186 -4.16 10.51 3.27
N SER A 187 -5.32 11.14 3.47
CA SER A 187 -6.57 10.65 2.88
C SER A 187 -6.54 10.80 1.37
N VAL A 188 -7.06 9.78 0.69
CA VAL A 188 -7.25 9.78 -0.77
C VAL A 188 -8.70 9.45 -1.16
N GLN A 189 -9.61 9.49 -0.19
CA GLN A 189 -11.03 9.23 -0.39
C GLN A 189 -11.71 10.21 -1.36
N ASP A 190 -11.16 11.42 -1.50
CA ASP A 190 -11.64 12.49 -2.37
C ASP A 190 -11.11 12.41 -3.80
N VAL A 191 -10.17 11.50 -4.08
CA VAL A 191 -9.52 11.41 -5.39
C VAL A 191 -10.48 10.90 -6.47
N ALA A 192 -11.29 9.90 -6.14
CA ALA A 192 -12.27 9.36 -7.08
C ALA A 192 -13.56 10.19 -7.04
N HIS A 193 -13.92 10.82 -8.16
CA HIS A 193 -15.17 11.56 -8.26
C HIS A 193 -16.38 10.64 -8.43
N PRO A 194 -17.54 10.98 -7.84
CA PRO A 194 -18.75 10.21 -8.01
C PRO A 194 -19.11 9.98 -9.49
N GLY A 195 -19.41 8.74 -9.83
CA GLY A 195 -19.79 8.32 -11.18
C GLY A 195 -18.65 8.18 -12.19
N ASP A 196 -17.38 8.47 -11.82
CA ASP A 196 -16.26 8.42 -12.75
C ASP A 196 -15.31 7.24 -12.48
N ALA A 197 -15.46 6.17 -13.28
CA ALA A 197 -14.62 4.98 -13.22
C ALA A 197 -13.16 5.23 -13.69
N SER A 198 -12.85 6.37 -14.33
CA SER A 198 -11.51 6.66 -14.85
C SER A 198 -10.42 6.79 -13.79
N TYR A 199 -10.83 6.90 -12.52
CA TYR A 199 -9.94 6.89 -11.36
C TYR A 199 -9.47 5.48 -10.97
N PHE A 200 -10.11 4.44 -11.50
CA PHE A 200 -9.78 3.05 -11.22
C PHE A 200 -9.16 2.37 -12.43
N SER A 201 -8.41 1.32 -12.17
CA SER A 201 -7.96 0.37 -13.17
C SER A 201 -9.15 -0.47 -13.66
N PHE A 202 -8.92 -1.39 -14.60
CA PHE A 202 -9.95 -2.23 -15.20
C PHE A 202 -10.72 -3.10 -14.18
N ASP A 203 -10.13 -3.38 -13.03
CA ASP A 203 -10.71 -4.19 -11.96
C ASP A 203 -11.62 -3.40 -10.99
N LEU A 204 -11.68 -2.09 -11.12
CA LEU A 204 -12.45 -1.18 -10.27
C LEU A 204 -12.08 -1.26 -8.77
N ILE A 205 -10.88 -1.72 -8.47
CA ILE A 205 -10.30 -1.80 -7.13
C ILE A 205 -9.07 -0.91 -7.03
N HIS A 206 -8.13 -1.10 -7.97
CA HIS A 206 -6.83 -0.47 -7.94
C HIS A 206 -6.81 0.89 -8.63
N PRO A 207 -5.88 1.77 -8.28
CA PRO A 207 -5.78 3.09 -8.89
C PRO A 207 -5.44 3.00 -10.38
N SER A 208 -6.10 3.81 -11.20
CA SER A 208 -5.62 4.09 -12.55
C SER A 208 -4.33 4.91 -12.50
N ARG A 209 -3.62 5.05 -13.63
CA ARG A 209 -2.47 5.96 -13.72
C ARG A 209 -2.83 7.40 -13.35
N LYS A 210 -4.07 7.82 -13.62
CA LYS A 210 -4.61 9.13 -13.23
C LYS A 210 -4.61 9.29 -11.71
N SER A 211 -5.14 8.31 -10.99
CA SER A 211 -5.19 8.33 -9.53
C SER A 211 -3.80 8.17 -8.91
N SER A 212 -2.96 7.26 -9.43
CA SER A 212 -1.57 7.13 -8.97
C SER A 212 -0.82 8.47 -9.08
N ARG A 213 -1.03 9.20 -10.19
CA ARG A 213 -0.42 10.52 -10.37
C ARG A 213 -0.91 11.52 -9.33
N ILE A 214 -2.22 11.64 -9.12
CA ILE A 214 -2.80 12.59 -8.16
C ILE A 214 -2.30 12.29 -6.73
N ILE A 215 -2.28 11.02 -6.35
CA ILE A 215 -1.84 10.58 -5.02
C ILE A 215 -0.35 10.83 -4.83
N GLY A 216 0.48 10.44 -5.81
CA GLY A 216 1.92 10.62 -5.75
C GLY A 216 2.33 12.10 -5.71
N GLU A 217 1.68 12.97 -6.50
CA GLU A 217 1.88 14.42 -6.46
C GLU A 217 1.50 15.01 -5.10
N ARG A 218 0.40 14.55 -4.47
CA ARG A 218 -0.02 14.94 -3.11
C ARG A 218 1.02 14.58 -2.06
N ILE A 219 1.55 13.36 -2.11
CA ILE A 219 2.63 12.89 -1.22
C ILE A 219 3.90 13.72 -1.43
N ALA A 220 4.32 13.89 -2.68
CA ALA A 220 5.50 14.69 -3.03
C ALA A 220 5.41 16.14 -2.54
N GLN A 221 4.21 16.73 -2.57
CA GLN A 221 3.99 18.07 -2.06
C GLN A 221 4.20 18.15 -0.54
N ILE A 222 3.75 17.14 0.21
CA ILE A 222 3.97 17.08 1.67
C ILE A 222 5.48 16.99 1.96
N ILE A 223 6.19 16.09 1.28
CA ILE A 223 7.65 15.92 1.45
C ILE A 223 8.38 17.24 1.20
N LYS A 224 8.03 17.96 0.12
CA LYS A 224 8.66 19.25 -0.21
C LYS A 224 8.38 20.37 0.78
N GLN A 225 7.24 20.34 1.46
CA GLN A 225 6.82 21.39 2.39
C GLN A 225 7.30 21.17 3.82
N THR A 226 7.73 19.95 4.15
CA THR A 226 8.20 19.60 5.49
C THR A 226 9.73 19.51 5.44
N PRO A 227 10.47 20.43 6.08
CA PRO A 227 11.93 20.32 6.18
C PRO A 227 12.31 19.04 6.92
N SER A 228 13.28 18.29 6.38
CA SER A 228 13.91 17.12 7.02
C SER A 228 14.84 17.56 8.16
#